data_d495cb02a993a9cfedf031b50b5f5431
#
_entry.id   d495cb02a993a9cfedf031b50b5f5431
#
_cell.length_a   1.000
_cell.length_b   1.000
_cell.length_c   1.000
_cell.angle_alpha   90.00
_cell.angle_beta   90.00
_cell.angle_gamma   90.00
#
_symmetry.space_group_name_H-M   'P 1'
#
loop_
_entity.id
_entity.type
_entity.pdbx_description
1 polymer ?
#
loop_
_entity_poly.entity_id
_entity_poly.type
_entity_poly.pdbx_seq_one_letter_code
_entity_poly.pdbx_strand_id
1 'polypeptide(L)'
;MLRKTILFILTSLLFCGKINGQSLNWDSLNKRRLEINRQHLYILGAWGAANLIQGSISASNSNGSARYFHQMNAYWNGVNVAIAGLGLLGLKYQLKQSFGPAQMIQEQRVLEKFLLLNTGLDAAYITTGLFLRERGLRLNNDRNKGFGNSLIFQGSFLLVLDLVHYFAHQKNGKALQDQVNKLQWNVGTNGAGLTYRF
;
A
#
# COMPACT_ATOMS: atom_id res chain seq x y z
N MET A 1 -26.04 -8.04 12.79
CA MET A 1 -25.91 -7.76 11.35
C MET A 1 -24.51 -7.28 10.95
N LEU A 2 -23.86 -6.41 11.71
CA LEU A 2 -22.53 -5.84 11.39
C LEU A 2 -21.40 -6.87 11.17
N ARG A 3 -21.38 -7.96 11.95
CA ARG A 3 -20.36 -9.04 11.84
C ARG A 3 -20.37 -9.78 10.50
N LYS A 4 -21.54 -9.98 9.90
CA LYS A 4 -21.66 -10.67 8.61
C LYS A 4 -21.27 -9.78 7.42
N THR A 5 -21.47 -8.47 7.54
CA THR A 5 -21.12 -7.49 6.51
C THR A 5 -19.61 -7.27 6.42
N ILE A 6 -18.91 -7.25 7.57
CA ILE A 6 -17.45 -7.13 7.61
C ILE A 6 -16.76 -8.37 7.02
N LEU A 7 -17.29 -9.57 7.31
CA LEU A 7 -16.77 -10.82 6.76
C LEU A 7 -16.95 -10.88 5.22
N PHE A 8 -18.05 -10.34 4.70
CA PHE A 8 -18.34 -10.32 3.27
C PHE A 8 -17.44 -9.36 2.50
N ILE A 9 -17.06 -8.22 3.10
CA ILE A 9 -16.11 -7.26 2.53
C ILE A 9 -14.69 -7.84 2.50
N LEU A 10 -14.27 -8.59 3.53
CA LEU A 10 -12.97 -9.26 3.55
C LEU A 10 -12.86 -10.40 2.53
N THR A 11 -13.96 -11.15 2.28
CA THR A 11 -13.94 -12.27 1.34
C THR A 11 -14.01 -11.83 -0.13
N SER A 12 -14.62 -10.68 -0.45
CA SER A 12 -14.67 -10.14 -1.82
C SER A 12 -13.34 -9.61 -2.33
N LEU A 13 -12.39 -9.29 -1.45
CA LEU A 13 -11.02 -8.86 -1.82
C LEU A 13 -10.09 -10.00 -2.28
N LEU A 14 -10.51 -11.27 -2.12
CA LEU A 14 -9.68 -12.44 -2.45
C LEU A 14 -9.92 -13.01 -3.87
N PHE A 15 -10.88 -12.49 -4.64
CA PHE A 15 -11.11 -12.94 -6.01
C PHE A 15 -10.22 -12.22 -7.02
N CYS A 16 -8.95 -12.57 -7.05
CA CYS A 16 -8.05 -12.15 -8.12
C CYS A 16 -8.07 -13.18 -9.26
N GLY A 17 -8.52 -12.71 -10.43
CA GLY A 17 -8.89 -13.46 -11.60
C GLY A 17 -7.85 -14.44 -12.17
N LYS A 18 -8.35 -15.42 -12.91
CA LYS A 18 -7.62 -16.42 -13.68
C LYS A 18 -6.67 -15.76 -14.68
N ILE A 19 -5.39 -16.14 -14.60
CA ILE A 19 -4.38 -15.73 -15.57
C ILE A 19 -4.41 -16.73 -16.72
N ASN A 20 -4.93 -16.32 -17.87
CA ASN A 20 -4.71 -17.03 -19.14
C ASN A 20 -3.26 -16.79 -19.57
N GLY A 21 -2.55 -17.88 -19.88
CA GLY A 21 -1.14 -17.85 -20.28
C GLY A 21 -0.94 -17.27 -21.67
N GLN A 22 -1.04 -15.94 -21.79
CA GLN A 22 -0.52 -15.20 -22.94
C GLN A 22 0.90 -14.74 -22.63
N SER A 23 1.75 -14.74 -23.64
CA SER A 23 3.10 -14.17 -23.55
C SER A 23 3.01 -12.75 -23.02
N LEU A 24 3.32 -12.58 -21.72
CA LEU A 24 3.27 -11.27 -21.06
C LEU A 24 4.37 -10.40 -21.69
N ASN A 25 3.94 -9.38 -22.43
CA ASN A 25 4.85 -8.39 -22.96
C ASN A 25 5.22 -7.37 -21.84
N TRP A 26 6.36 -6.73 -21.95
CA TRP A 26 6.86 -5.73 -20.99
C TRP A 26 5.84 -4.63 -20.68
N ASP A 27 5.12 -4.16 -21.70
CA ASP A 27 4.12 -3.10 -21.56
C ASP A 27 2.95 -3.54 -20.68
N SER A 28 2.52 -4.80 -20.81
CA SER A 28 1.41 -5.33 -20.00
C SER A 28 1.80 -5.45 -18.52
N LEU A 29 3.04 -5.84 -18.22
CA LEU A 29 3.57 -5.89 -16.85
C LEU A 29 3.75 -4.50 -16.25
N ASN A 30 4.19 -3.53 -17.03
CA ASN A 30 4.27 -2.15 -16.58
C ASN A 30 2.88 -1.54 -16.33
N LYS A 31 1.93 -1.75 -17.23
CA LYS A 31 0.54 -1.35 -17.00
C LYS A 31 -0.03 -1.96 -15.72
N ARG A 32 0.24 -3.24 -15.48
CA ARG A 32 -0.17 -3.92 -14.25
C ARG A 32 0.46 -3.30 -13.01
N ARG A 33 1.76 -2.95 -13.04
CA ARG A 33 2.44 -2.24 -11.96
C ARG A 33 1.71 -0.93 -11.62
N LEU A 34 1.44 -0.12 -12.65
CA LEU A 34 0.77 1.16 -12.48
C LEU A 34 -0.67 0.99 -11.97
N GLU A 35 -1.37 -0.05 -12.40
CA GLU A 35 -2.72 -0.36 -11.93
C GLU A 35 -2.75 -0.78 -10.46
N ILE A 36 -1.85 -1.66 -10.03
CA ILE A 36 -1.72 -2.07 -8.63
C ILE A 36 -1.45 -0.82 -7.76
N ASN A 37 -0.51 0.04 -8.18
CA ASN A 37 -0.20 1.26 -7.47
C ASN A 37 -1.40 2.23 -7.42
N ARG A 38 -2.14 2.37 -8.52
CA ARG A 38 -3.35 3.19 -8.59
C ARG A 38 -4.42 2.71 -7.61
N GLN A 39 -4.65 1.40 -7.53
CA GLN A 39 -5.62 0.81 -6.60
C GLN A 39 -5.22 1.07 -5.16
N HIS A 40 -3.92 0.91 -4.82
CA HIS A 40 -3.39 1.24 -3.50
C HIS A 40 -3.71 2.70 -3.12
N LEU A 41 -3.37 3.64 -3.99
CA LEU A 41 -3.57 5.07 -3.74
C LEU A 41 -5.06 5.45 -3.63
N TYR A 42 -5.93 4.83 -4.42
CA TYR A 42 -7.38 5.06 -4.29
C TYR A 42 -7.93 4.52 -2.97
N ILE A 43 -7.52 3.33 -2.53
CA ILE A 43 -7.96 2.76 -1.25
C ILE A 43 -7.45 3.63 -0.10
N LEU A 44 -6.17 4.02 -0.12
CA LEU A 44 -5.56 4.91 0.87
C LEU A 44 -6.28 6.27 0.92
N GLY A 45 -6.53 6.86 -0.23
CA GLY A 45 -7.23 8.15 -0.35
C GLY A 45 -8.67 8.10 0.13
N ALA A 46 -9.42 7.07 -0.24
CA ALA A 46 -10.79 6.88 0.19
C ALA A 46 -10.89 6.64 1.72
N TRP A 47 -10.02 5.77 2.26
CA TRP A 47 -9.90 5.57 3.70
C TRP A 47 -9.54 6.86 4.41
N GLY A 48 -8.52 7.57 3.91
CA GLY A 48 -8.07 8.84 4.47
C GLY A 48 -9.17 9.89 4.48
N ALA A 49 -9.87 10.10 3.37
CA ALA A 49 -10.94 11.08 3.27
C ALA A 49 -12.11 10.75 4.21
N ALA A 50 -12.56 9.49 4.25
CA ALA A 50 -13.63 9.07 5.13
C ALA A 50 -13.29 9.29 6.61
N ASN A 51 -12.07 8.89 7.02
CA ASN A 51 -11.62 9.03 8.40
C ASN A 51 -11.29 10.48 8.79
N LEU A 52 -10.80 11.30 7.85
CA LEU A 52 -10.58 12.74 8.06
C LEU A 52 -11.91 13.44 8.35
N ILE A 53 -12.93 13.21 7.53
CA ILE A 53 -14.26 13.80 7.70
C ILE A 53 -14.91 13.32 9.00
N GLN A 54 -14.99 12.00 9.18
CA GLN A 54 -15.60 11.38 10.35
C GLN A 54 -14.86 11.78 11.64
N GLY A 55 -13.52 11.75 11.61
CA GLY A 55 -12.69 12.13 12.75
C GLY A 55 -12.86 13.59 13.13
N SER A 56 -12.93 14.50 12.15
CA SER A 56 -13.14 15.94 12.40
C SER A 56 -14.50 16.24 13.04
N ILE A 57 -15.58 15.64 12.52
CA ILE A 57 -16.94 15.79 13.06
C ILE A 57 -17.04 15.18 14.46
N SER A 58 -16.54 13.97 14.65
CA SER A 58 -16.66 13.26 15.92
C SER A 58 -15.77 13.83 17.01
N ALA A 59 -14.64 14.45 16.66
CA ALA A 59 -13.78 15.11 17.63
C ALA A 59 -14.47 16.30 18.34
N SER A 60 -15.35 17.03 17.63
CA SER A 60 -16.11 18.15 18.21
C SER A 60 -17.27 17.68 19.10
N ASN A 61 -17.79 16.47 18.83
CA ASN A 61 -18.97 15.91 19.50
C ASN A 61 -18.64 14.86 20.59
N SER A 62 -17.34 14.65 20.87
CA SER A 62 -16.87 13.65 21.83
C SER A 62 -16.09 14.30 22.96
N ASN A 63 -16.01 13.59 24.10
CA ASN A 63 -15.25 14.00 25.27
C ASN A 63 -14.24 12.89 25.67
N GLY A 64 -13.32 13.22 26.57
CA GLY A 64 -12.35 12.29 27.13
C GLY A 64 -11.48 11.65 26.04
N SER A 65 -11.15 10.38 26.20
CA SER A 65 -10.29 9.63 25.29
C SER A 65 -10.88 9.48 23.89
N ALA A 66 -12.22 9.46 23.74
CA ALA A 66 -12.88 9.39 22.44
C ALA A 66 -12.59 10.64 21.58
N ARG A 67 -12.62 11.83 22.17
CA ARG A 67 -12.24 13.09 21.49
C ARG A 67 -10.82 13.01 20.93
N TYR A 68 -9.88 12.58 21.73
CA TYR A 68 -8.48 12.47 21.31
C TYR A 68 -8.26 11.38 20.26
N PHE A 69 -9.02 10.28 20.33
CA PHE A 69 -9.03 9.26 19.27
C PHE A 69 -9.43 9.88 17.93
N HIS A 70 -10.53 10.60 17.88
CA HIS A 70 -11.04 11.23 16.68
C HIS A 70 -10.12 12.35 16.16
N GLN A 71 -9.52 13.15 17.05
CA GLN A 71 -8.53 14.16 16.66
C GLN A 71 -7.31 13.53 15.99
N MET A 72 -6.73 12.50 16.59
CA MET A 72 -5.56 11.81 16.03
C MET A 72 -5.93 11.13 14.71
N ASN A 73 -7.14 10.54 14.64
CA ASN A 73 -7.66 9.93 13.43
C ASN A 73 -7.75 10.96 12.28
N ALA A 74 -8.25 12.16 12.55
CA ALA A 74 -8.32 13.23 11.56
C ALA A 74 -6.93 13.69 11.11
N TYR A 75 -6.01 13.96 12.05
CA TYR A 75 -4.64 14.42 11.73
C TYR A 75 -3.90 13.39 10.87
N TRP A 76 -3.93 12.11 11.27
CA TRP A 76 -3.27 11.03 10.54
C TRP A 76 -3.81 10.89 9.13
N ASN A 77 -5.12 10.93 8.99
CA ASN A 77 -5.75 10.76 7.69
C ASN A 77 -5.63 11.99 6.79
N GLY A 78 -5.41 13.18 7.33
CA GLY A 78 -4.98 14.34 6.55
C GLY A 78 -3.65 14.07 5.83
N VAL A 79 -2.70 13.43 6.51
CA VAL A 79 -1.43 13.00 5.90
C VAL A 79 -1.66 11.92 4.85
N ASN A 80 -2.49 10.91 5.13
CA ASN A 80 -2.79 9.83 4.18
C ASN A 80 -3.45 10.37 2.89
N VAL A 81 -4.37 11.33 2.99
CA VAL A 81 -4.99 12.00 1.83
C VAL A 81 -3.94 12.75 1.01
N ALA A 82 -3.03 13.46 1.68
CA ALA A 82 -1.95 14.17 0.99
C ALA A 82 -1.02 13.20 0.25
N ILE A 83 -0.61 12.10 0.88
CA ILE A 83 0.21 11.04 0.27
C ILE A 83 -0.51 10.45 -0.94
N ALA A 84 -1.78 10.08 -0.79
CA ALA A 84 -2.58 9.51 -1.88
C ALA A 84 -2.71 10.50 -3.05
N GLY A 85 -2.98 11.77 -2.77
CA GLY A 85 -3.10 12.82 -3.78
C GLY A 85 -1.80 13.04 -4.56
N LEU A 86 -0.68 13.20 -3.85
CA LEU A 86 0.65 13.35 -4.47
C LEU A 86 1.05 12.10 -5.24
N GLY A 87 0.75 10.91 -4.70
CA GLY A 87 0.98 9.64 -5.38
C GLY A 87 0.20 9.51 -6.69
N LEU A 88 -1.08 9.91 -6.71
CA LEU A 88 -1.90 9.91 -7.93
C LEU A 88 -1.40 10.92 -8.98
N LEU A 89 -0.90 12.08 -8.55
CA LEU A 89 -0.26 13.04 -9.46
C LEU A 89 1.02 12.45 -10.09
N GLY A 90 1.87 11.82 -9.28
CA GLY A 90 3.06 11.12 -9.75
C GLY A 90 2.73 9.97 -10.72
N LEU A 91 1.69 9.21 -10.41
CA LEU A 91 1.21 8.13 -11.28
C LEU A 91 0.73 8.65 -12.64
N LYS A 92 -0.02 9.76 -12.66
CA LYS A 92 -0.45 10.43 -13.89
C LYS A 92 0.73 10.84 -14.78
N TYR A 93 1.84 11.24 -14.16
CA TYR A 93 3.07 11.55 -14.87
C TYR A 93 3.71 10.28 -15.45
N GLN A 94 3.81 9.20 -14.66
CA GLN A 94 4.37 7.92 -15.11
C GLN A 94 3.59 7.29 -16.27
N LEU A 95 2.25 7.47 -16.31
CA LEU A 95 1.40 6.97 -17.41
C LEU A 95 1.73 7.58 -18.77
N LYS A 96 2.41 8.73 -18.81
CA LYS A 96 2.81 9.43 -20.05
C LYS A 96 4.22 9.06 -20.50
N GLN A 97 4.96 8.30 -19.68
CA GLN A 97 6.33 7.93 -19.98
C GLN A 97 6.42 6.54 -20.63
N SER A 98 7.39 6.39 -21.53
CA SER A 98 7.79 5.09 -22.05
C SER A 98 8.96 4.57 -21.22
N PHE A 99 8.79 3.42 -20.59
CA PHE A 99 9.81 2.78 -19.77
C PHE A 99 10.50 1.67 -20.56
N GLY A 100 11.84 1.66 -20.57
CA GLY A 100 12.59 0.50 -21.03
C GLY A 100 12.56 -0.64 -20.01
N PRO A 101 12.88 -1.89 -20.40
CA PRO A 101 12.83 -3.06 -19.53
C PRO A 101 13.61 -2.89 -18.22
N ALA A 102 14.83 -2.36 -18.27
CA ALA A 102 15.65 -2.12 -17.08
C ALA A 102 15.00 -1.14 -16.10
N GLN A 103 14.41 -0.06 -16.62
CA GLN A 103 13.71 0.94 -15.83
C GLN A 103 12.43 0.38 -15.21
N MET A 104 11.66 -0.46 -15.95
CA MET A 104 10.48 -1.12 -15.41
C MET A 104 10.82 -2.00 -14.20
N ILE A 105 11.92 -2.74 -14.26
CA ILE A 105 12.41 -3.57 -13.16
C ILE A 105 12.84 -2.70 -11.98
N GLN A 106 13.55 -1.62 -12.24
CA GLN A 106 13.99 -0.70 -11.19
C GLN A 106 12.79 -0.07 -10.45
N GLU A 107 11.82 0.45 -11.19
CA GLU A 107 10.60 1.04 -10.63
C GLU A 107 9.80 0.01 -9.81
N GLN A 108 9.68 -1.22 -10.32
CA GLN A 108 9.02 -2.31 -9.61
C GLN A 108 9.71 -2.60 -8.26
N ARG A 109 11.05 -2.72 -8.26
CA ARG A 109 11.84 -2.98 -7.05
C ARG A 109 11.77 -1.82 -6.05
N VAL A 110 11.73 -0.58 -6.53
CA VAL A 110 11.58 0.61 -5.67
C VAL A 110 10.23 0.56 -4.94
N LEU A 111 9.15 0.25 -5.65
CA LEU A 111 7.83 0.10 -5.04
C LEU A 111 7.78 -1.03 -4.00
N GLU A 112 8.34 -2.19 -4.32
CA GLU A 112 8.39 -3.32 -3.37
C GLU A 112 9.15 -2.97 -2.10
N LYS A 113 10.32 -2.32 -2.23
CA LYS A 113 11.11 -1.86 -1.07
C LYS A 113 10.36 -0.82 -0.26
N PHE A 114 9.69 0.12 -0.92
CA PHE A 114 8.92 1.17 -0.26
C PHE A 114 7.74 0.58 0.54
N LEU A 115 6.99 -0.34 -0.03
CA LEU A 115 5.89 -1.03 0.66
C LEU A 115 6.39 -1.88 1.84
N LEU A 116 7.53 -2.54 1.69
CA LEU A 116 8.13 -3.29 2.79
C LEU A 116 8.58 -2.37 3.93
N LEU A 117 9.17 -1.22 3.61
CA LEU A 117 9.51 -0.20 4.61
C LEU A 117 8.26 0.32 5.32
N ASN A 118 7.20 0.63 4.58
CA ASN A 118 5.94 1.09 5.16
C ASN A 118 5.33 0.03 6.09
N THR A 119 5.33 -1.25 5.69
CA THR A 119 4.91 -2.37 6.56
C THR A 119 5.66 -2.36 7.91
N GLY A 120 6.97 -2.09 7.89
CA GLY A 120 7.76 -1.94 9.11
C GLY A 120 7.35 -0.73 9.94
N LEU A 121 7.07 0.40 9.30
CA LEU A 121 6.57 1.61 9.96
C LEU A 121 5.17 1.39 10.58
N ASP A 122 4.29 0.67 9.89
CA ASP A 122 2.95 0.36 10.40
C ASP A 122 3.00 -0.48 11.67
N ALA A 123 3.90 -1.49 11.71
CA ALA A 123 4.16 -2.27 12.92
C ALA A 123 4.69 -1.37 14.07
N ALA A 124 5.57 -0.42 13.76
CA ALA A 124 6.05 0.56 14.73
C ALA A 124 4.93 1.48 15.23
N TYR A 125 4.01 1.90 14.37
CA TYR A 125 2.83 2.70 14.77
C TYR A 125 1.90 1.93 15.69
N ILE A 126 1.63 0.66 15.38
CA ILE A 126 0.83 -0.22 16.26
C ILE A 126 1.51 -0.35 17.64
N THR A 127 2.80 -0.64 17.67
CA THR A 127 3.56 -0.78 18.91
C THR A 127 3.59 0.51 19.73
N THR A 128 3.80 1.65 19.06
CA THR A 128 3.72 2.98 19.69
C THR A 128 2.32 3.24 20.23
N GLY A 129 1.29 2.85 19.48
CA GLY A 129 -0.10 2.96 19.90
C GLY A 129 -0.39 2.14 21.15
N LEU A 130 0.07 0.90 21.21
CA LEU A 130 -0.05 0.05 22.40
C LEU A 130 0.66 0.66 23.62
N PHE A 131 1.89 1.18 23.45
CA PHE A 131 2.62 1.86 24.50
C PHE A 131 1.88 3.10 25.02
N LEU A 132 1.39 3.96 24.12
CA LEU A 132 0.65 5.17 24.51
C LEU A 132 -0.66 4.82 25.23
N ARG A 133 -1.39 3.83 24.74
CA ARG A 133 -2.63 3.34 25.36
C ARG A 133 -2.36 2.86 26.77
N GLU A 134 -1.37 1.98 26.95
CA GLU A 134 -0.99 1.44 28.26
C GLU A 134 -0.57 2.56 29.23
N ARG A 135 0.29 3.46 28.78
CA ARG A 135 0.69 4.64 29.57
C ARG A 135 -0.50 5.50 29.94
N GLY A 136 -1.45 5.66 29.01
CA GLY A 136 -2.69 6.44 29.23
C GLY A 136 -3.60 5.80 30.28
N LEU A 137 -3.72 4.47 30.26
CA LEU A 137 -4.47 3.73 31.28
C LEU A 137 -3.86 3.89 32.65
N ARG A 138 -2.56 3.68 32.78
CA ARG A 138 -1.81 3.76 34.04
C ARG A 138 -1.81 5.16 34.66
N LEU A 139 -1.70 6.20 33.84
CA LEU A 139 -1.65 7.60 34.29
C LEU A 139 -3.00 8.31 34.26
N ASN A 140 -4.07 7.59 33.95
CA ASN A 140 -5.41 8.14 33.73
C ASN A 140 -5.43 9.33 32.75
N ASN A 141 -4.65 9.24 31.66
CA ASN A 141 -4.49 10.31 30.68
C ASN A 141 -5.28 9.97 29.40
N ASP A 142 -6.39 10.67 29.21
CA ASP A 142 -7.31 10.44 28.08
C ASP A 142 -6.68 10.74 26.72
N ARG A 143 -5.75 11.70 26.64
CA ARG A 143 -5.04 12.01 25.39
C ARG A 143 -4.19 10.81 24.94
N ASN A 144 -3.42 10.23 25.86
CA ASN A 144 -2.59 9.06 25.54
C ASN A 144 -3.44 7.85 25.19
N LYS A 145 -4.56 7.62 25.91
CA LYS A 145 -5.51 6.55 25.58
C LYS A 145 -6.07 6.72 24.17
N GLY A 146 -6.57 7.90 23.86
CA GLY A 146 -7.19 8.22 22.57
C GLY A 146 -6.19 8.13 21.41
N PHE A 147 -5.04 8.77 21.53
CA PHE A 147 -3.99 8.72 20.51
C PHE A 147 -3.47 7.30 20.30
N GLY A 148 -3.24 6.54 21.39
CA GLY A 148 -2.82 5.15 21.31
C GLY A 148 -3.82 4.28 20.54
N ASN A 149 -5.11 4.37 20.87
CA ASN A 149 -6.15 3.63 20.17
C ASN A 149 -6.24 3.99 18.68
N SER A 150 -6.08 5.28 18.33
CA SER A 150 -6.10 5.72 16.94
C SER A 150 -4.89 5.19 16.17
N LEU A 151 -3.68 5.21 16.74
CA LEU A 151 -2.49 4.66 16.12
C LEU A 151 -2.60 3.16 15.88
N ILE A 152 -3.15 2.39 16.84
CA ILE A 152 -3.42 0.97 16.65
C ILE A 152 -4.38 0.76 15.48
N PHE A 153 -5.48 1.52 15.46
CA PHE A 153 -6.51 1.40 14.43
C PHE A 153 -5.96 1.73 13.03
N GLN A 154 -5.27 2.86 12.88
CA GLN A 154 -4.70 3.30 11.61
C GLN A 154 -3.54 2.41 11.16
N GLY A 155 -2.62 2.09 12.06
CA GLY A 155 -1.49 1.21 11.75
C GLY A 155 -1.95 -0.20 11.34
N SER A 156 -3.01 -0.74 11.97
CA SER A 156 -3.55 -2.04 11.57
C SER A 156 -4.16 -2.03 10.17
N PHE A 157 -4.87 -0.97 9.80
CA PHE A 157 -5.39 -0.83 8.45
C PHE A 157 -4.27 -0.69 7.41
N LEU A 158 -3.30 0.20 7.68
CA LEU A 158 -2.18 0.45 6.77
C LEU A 158 -1.33 -0.81 6.60
N LEU A 159 -1.02 -1.53 7.69
CA LEU A 159 -0.29 -2.79 7.65
C LEU A 159 -0.92 -3.81 6.69
N VAL A 160 -2.24 -3.98 6.78
CA VAL A 160 -2.97 -4.90 5.90
C VAL A 160 -2.93 -4.38 4.45
N LEU A 161 -3.18 -3.09 4.25
CA LEU A 161 -3.17 -2.47 2.93
C LEU A 161 -1.81 -2.63 2.25
N ASP A 162 -0.72 -2.30 2.95
CA ASP A 162 0.63 -2.34 2.41
C ASP A 162 1.11 -3.77 2.17
N LEU A 163 0.78 -4.72 3.05
CA LEU A 163 1.09 -6.14 2.82
C LEU A 163 0.38 -6.69 1.59
N VAL A 164 -0.91 -6.43 1.42
CA VAL A 164 -1.68 -6.89 0.25
C VAL A 164 -1.04 -6.35 -1.04
N HIS A 165 -0.70 -5.06 -1.06
CA HIS A 165 -0.09 -4.44 -2.24
C HIS A 165 1.36 -4.87 -2.43
N TYR A 166 2.12 -5.11 -1.37
CA TYR A 166 3.46 -5.69 -1.45
C TYR A 166 3.44 -7.05 -2.16
N PHE A 167 2.55 -7.97 -1.74
CA PHE A 167 2.45 -9.27 -2.40
C PHE A 167 1.96 -9.19 -3.84
N ALA A 168 1.05 -8.26 -4.15
CA ALA A 168 0.61 -8.00 -5.52
C ALA A 168 1.77 -7.50 -6.41
N HIS A 169 2.58 -6.57 -5.90
CA HIS A 169 3.78 -6.07 -6.57
C HIS A 169 4.86 -7.15 -6.68
N GLN A 170 5.10 -7.95 -5.64
CA GLN A 170 6.07 -9.06 -5.67
C GLN A 170 5.70 -10.08 -6.76
N LYS A 171 4.40 -10.41 -6.93
CA LYS A 171 3.94 -11.29 -8.00
C LYS A 171 4.22 -10.69 -9.38
N ASN A 172 4.01 -9.38 -9.56
CA ASN A 172 4.33 -8.68 -10.80
C ASN A 172 5.85 -8.61 -11.04
N GLY A 173 6.63 -8.37 -9.99
CA GLY A 173 8.10 -8.33 -10.03
C GLY A 173 8.71 -9.70 -10.43
N LYS A 174 8.17 -10.80 -9.92
CA LYS A 174 8.57 -12.16 -10.36
C LYS A 174 8.30 -12.35 -11.85
N ALA A 175 7.13 -11.96 -12.35
CA ALA A 175 6.81 -12.06 -13.77
C ALA A 175 7.74 -11.19 -14.65
N LEU A 176 8.16 -10.02 -14.18
CA LEU A 176 9.19 -9.20 -14.84
C LEU A 176 10.55 -9.91 -14.85
N GLN A 177 10.97 -10.50 -13.74
CA GLN A 177 12.23 -11.24 -13.65
C GLN A 177 12.23 -12.47 -14.57
N ASP A 178 11.11 -13.18 -14.68
CA ASP A 178 10.98 -14.33 -15.58
C ASP A 178 11.14 -13.91 -17.06
N GLN A 179 10.68 -12.70 -17.44
CA GLN A 179 10.94 -12.16 -18.78
C GLN A 179 12.44 -11.90 -19.03
N VAL A 180 13.15 -11.42 -18.00
CA VAL A 180 14.62 -11.23 -18.07
C VAL A 180 15.33 -12.57 -18.22
N ASN A 181 14.92 -13.58 -17.46
CA ASN A 181 15.53 -14.90 -17.47
C ASN A 181 15.37 -15.62 -18.83
N LYS A 182 14.36 -15.22 -19.60
CA LYS A 182 14.18 -15.72 -21.00
C LYS A 182 15.16 -15.06 -21.98
N LEU A 183 15.80 -13.95 -21.62
CA LEU A 183 16.84 -13.30 -22.41
C LEU A 183 18.19 -13.90 -22.05
N GLN A 184 18.83 -14.61 -22.99
CA GLN A 184 20.17 -15.18 -22.81
C GLN A 184 21.18 -14.44 -23.67
N TRP A 185 22.26 -14.01 -23.03
CA TRP A 185 23.43 -13.48 -23.72
C TRP A 185 24.31 -14.66 -24.15
N ASN A 186 24.57 -14.78 -25.45
CA ASN A 186 25.55 -15.72 -25.99
C ASN A 186 26.75 -14.89 -26.42
N VAL A 187 27.88 -15.14 -25.78
CA VAL A 187 29.18 -14.55 -26.16
C VAL A 187 30.08 -15.68 -26.67
N GLY A 188 30.47 -15.64 -27.93
CA GLY A 188 31.38 -16.59 -28.56
C GLY A 188 32.57 -15.86 -29.17
N THR A 189 33.57 -16.62 -29.61
CA THR A 189 34.79 -16.09 -30.25
C THR A 189 34.51 -15.29 -31.53
N ASN A 190 33.35 -15.46 -32.15
CA ASN A 190 32.95 -14.85 -33.42
C ASN A 190 31.85 -13.78 -33.25
N GLY A 191 31.49 -13.40 -32.02
CA GLY A 191 30.48 -12.37 -31.78
C GLY A 191 29.68 -12.53 -30.48
N ALA A 192 28.87 -11.52 -30.17
CA ALA A 192 27.90 -11.55 -29.08
C ALA A 192 26.48 -11.52 -29.66
N GLY A 193 25.59 -12.32 -29.12
CA GLY A 193 24.19 -12.39 -29.52
C GLY A 193 23.25 -12.41 -28.34
N LEU A 194 22.00 -11.99 -28.54
CA LEU A 194 20.91 -12.07 -27.58
C LEU A 194 19.88 -13.09 -28.08
N THR A 195 19.63 -14.12 -27.29
CA THR A 195 18.62 -15.16 -27.61
C THR A 195 17.45 -15.02 -26.66
N TYR A 196 16.23 -15.05 -27.19
CA TYR A 196 15.01 -15.12 -26.40
C TYR A 196 14.47 -16.56 -26.41
N ARG A 197 14.28 -17.14 -25.22
CA ARG A 197 13.60 -18.44 -25.06
C ARG A 197 12.10 -18.22 -24.86
N PHE A 198 11.33 -18.83 -25.71
CA PHE A 198 9.86 -18.84 -25.60
C PHE A 198 9.36 -19.79 -24.51
#